data_7fc2db24f148afd249c7e27ae2b53d47
#
_entry.id   7fc2db24f148afd249c7e27ae2b53d47
#
_cell.length_a   1.000
_cell.length_b   1.000
_cell.length_c   1.000
_cell.angle_alpha   90.00
_cell.angle_beta   90.00
_cell.angle_gamma   90.00
#
_symmetry.space_group_name_H-M   'P 1'
#
loop_
_entity.id
_entity.type
_entity.pdbx_description
1 polymer ?
#
loop_
_entity_poly.entity_id
_entity_poly.type
_entity_poly.pdbx_seq_one_letter_code
_entity_poly.pdbx_strand_id
1 'polypeptide(L)'
;MAALGVSRGTLREAIKALAHSGMLDVRRGDGTYVRATSEITGAAQRMYQDHSEEHILEVRVGLDTQAARLAARHATAGDIAAMHELLAARRVAWFAEDYSAWARADWDFHVLVARASANPLLHE
;
A
#
# COMPACT_ATOMS: atom_id res chain seq x y z
N MET A 1 18.43 12.41 -19.47
CA MET A 1 19.20 13.55 -18.88
C MET A 1 18.83 14.88 -19.49
N ALA A 2 18.71 14.98 -20.81
CA ALA A 2 18.24 16.22 -21.45
C ALA A 2 16.84 16.67 -20.97
N ALA A 3 15.96 15.74 -20.64
CA ALA A 3 14.59 16.05 -20.20
C ALA A 3 14.47 16.69 -18.80
N LEU A 4 15.46 16.52 -17.93
CA LEU A 4 15.41 17.04 -16.54
C LEU A 4 16.30 18.28 -16.32
N GLY A 5 17.14 18.67 -17.26
CA GLY A 5 18.00 19.85 -17.18
C GLY A 5 19.02 19.84 -16.02
N VAL A 6 19.35 18.66 -15.46
CA VAL A 6 20.26 18.52 -14.33
C VAL A 6 21.55 17.79 -14.69
N SER A 7 22.61 17.99 -13.88
CA SER A 7 23.89 17.31 -14.07
C SER A 7 23.79 15.82 -13.75
N ARG A 8 24.70 15.00 -14.32
CA ARG A 8 24.80 13.57 -14.01
C ARG A 8 25.03 13.30 -12.52
N GLY A 9 25.82 14.15 -11.86
CA GLY A 9 26.09 14.06 -10.43
C GLY A 9 24.83 14.28 -9.61
N THR A 10 24.10 15.36 -9.90
CA THR A 10 22.84 15.71 -9.23
C THR A 10 21.81 14.59 -9.39
N LEU A 11 21.65 14.05 -10.61
CA LEU A 11 20.70 12.95 -10.87
C LEU A 11 21.06 11.69 -10.07
N ARG A 12 22.36 11.34 -10.02
CA ARG A 12 22.81 10.17 -9.26
C ARG A 12 22.56 10.32 -7.75
N GLU A 13 22.80 11.48 -7.18
CA GLU A 13 22.54 11.74 -5.77
C GLU A 13 21.03 11.74 -5.46
N ALA A 14 20.21 12.29 -6.33
CA ALA A 14 18.74 12.20 -6.22
C ALA A 14 18.25 10.74 -6.26
N ILE A 15 18.74 9.92 -7.21
CA ILE A 15 18.39 8.49 -7.28
C ILE A 15 18.82 7.76 -6.00
N LYS A 16 20.00 8.05 -5.44
CA LYS A 16 20.45 7.45 -4.18
C LYS A 16 19.54 7.83 -3.01
N ALA A 17 19.17 9.11 -2.92
CA ALA A 17 18.27 9.59 -1.86
C ALA A 17 16.90 8.89 -1.95
N LEU A 18 16.30 8.82 -3.15
CA LEU A 18 15.03 8.15 -3.38
C LEU A 18 15.11 6.63 -3.17
N ALA A 19 16.23 6.00 -3.49
CA ALA A 19 16.46 4.59 -3.19
C ALA A 19 16.60 4.36 -1.68
N HIS A 20 17.30 5.27 -0.98
CA HIS A 20 17.42 5.23 0.48
C HIS A 20 16.07 5.42 1.18
N SER A 21 15.18 6.26 0.66
CA SER A 21 13.80 6.42 1.17
C SER A 21 12.86 5.25 0.80
N GLY A 22 13.33 4.28 0.00
CA GLY A 22 12.51 3.14 -0.44
C GLY A 22 11.56 3.42 -1.60
N MET A 23 11.63 4.64 -2.16
CA MET A 23 10.79 5.02 -3.31
C MET A 23 11.28 4.42 -4.62
N LEU A 24 12.59 4.17 -4.75
CA LEU A 24 13.19 3.54 -5.93
C LEU A 24 13.90 2.23 -5.59
N ASP A 25 13.83 1.28 -6.51
CA ASP A 25 14.63 0.05 -6.53
C ASP A 25 15.69 0.15 -7.63
N VAL A 26 16.96 0.19 -7.24
CA VAL A 26 18.08 0.27 -8.17
C VAL A 26 18.71 -1.10 -8.33
N ARG A 27 18.48 -1.74 -9.48
CA ARG A 27 19.01 -3.05 -9.82
C ARG A 27 20.24 -2.90 -10.70
N ARG A 28 21.36 -3.40 -10.22
CA ARG A 28 22.64 -3.27 -10.91
C ARG A 28 22.61 -4.00 -12.26
N GLY A 29 22.82 -3.25 -13.35
CA GLY A 29 22.83 -3.81 -14.70
C GLY A 29 21.45 -3.99 -15.34
N ASP A 30 20.36 -3.74 -14.60
CA ASP A 30 18.99 -3.94 -15.05
C ASP A 30 18.24 -2.58 -15.19
N GLY A 31 18.23 -1.77 -14.12
CA GLY A 31 17.57 -0.46 -14.20
C GLY A 31 17.21 0.11 -12.85
N THR A 32 16.39 1.17 -12.90
CA THR A 32 15.83 1.83 -11.72
C THR A 32 14.31 1.83 -11.84
N TYR A 33 13.63 1.28 -10.84
CA TYR A 33 12.19 1.06 -10.84
C TYR A 33 11.54 1.85 -9.71
N VAL A 34 10.35 2.42 -9.96
CA VAL A 34 9.55 3.06 -8.92
C VAL A 34 8.88 1.97 -8.08
N ARG A 35 9.11 1.99 -6.77
CA ARG A 35 8.48 1.10 -5.79
C ARG A 35 7.35 1.76 -5.02
N ALA A 36 7.56 3.03 -4.65
CA ALA A 36 6.58 3.79 -3.88
C ALA A 36 6.51 5.22 -4.41
N THR A 37 5.34 5.83 -4.31
CA THR A 37 5.08 7.21 -4.72
C THR A 37 5.14 8.20 -3.56
N SER A 38 5.23 7.70 -2.31
CA SER A 38 5.45 8.50 -1.10
C SER A 38 6.59 7.94 -0.25
N GLU A 39 7.20 8.80 0.58
CA GLU A 39 8.25 8.40 1.53
C GLU A 39 7.70 7.47 2.61
N ILE A 40 6.45 7.67 3.03
CA ILE A 40 5.77 6.84 4.05
C ILE A 40 5.62 5.42 3.51
N THR A 41 5.07 5.26 2.30
CA THR A 41 4.93 3.95 1.65
C THR A 41 6.28 3.28 1.42
N GLY A 42 7.30 4.04 1.00
CA GLY A 42 8.66 3.54 0.83
C GLY A 42 9.29 3.04 2.12
N ALA A 43 9.10 3.78 3.22
CA ALA A 43 9.58 3.39 4.55
C ALA A 43 8.85 2.15 5.07
N ALA A 44 7.52 2.08 4.93
CA ALA A 44 6.72 0.93 5.31
C ALA A 44 7.16 -0.34 4.56
N GLN A 45 7.38 -0.26 3.25
CA GLN A 45 7.85 -1.40 2.46
C GLN A 45 9.22 -1.92 2.91
N ARG A 46 10.15 -1.05 3.36
CA ARG A 46 11.43 -1.49 3.93
C ARG A 46 11.23 -2.18 5.27
N MET A 47 10.39 -1.61 6.15
CA MET A 47 10.06 -2.25 7.42
C MET A 47 9.52 -3.67 7.21
N TYR A 48 8.68 -3.89 6.20
CA TYR A 48 8.16 -5.22 5.86
C TYR A 48 9.24 -6.20 5.42
N GLN A 49 10.35 -5.73 4.82
CA GLN A 49 11.45 -6.60 4.40
C GLN A 49 12.37 -7.02 5.56
N ASP A 50 12.46 -6.19 6.59
CA ASP A 50 13.42 -6.35 7.70
C ASP A 50 12.80 -7.01 8.94
N HIS A 51 11.48 -7.25 8.95
CA HIS A 51 10.75 -7.79 10.11
C HIS A 51 9.97 -9.06 9.77
N SER A 52 9.68 -9.87 10.81
CA SER A 52 8.89 -11.09 10.64
C SER A 52 7.43 -10.77 10.30
N GLU A 53 6.78 -11.70 9.58
CA GLU A 53 5.35 -11.59 9.24
C GLU A 53 4.48 -11.42 10.50
N GLU A 54 4.84 -12.07 11.61
CA GLU A 54 4.13 -11.97 12.88
C GLU A 54 4.12 -10.54 13.41
N HIS A 55 5.29 -9.87 13.47
CA HIS A 55 5.38 -8.47 13.91
C HIS A 55 4.62 -7.52 12.98
N ILE A 56 4.66 -7.80 11.67
CA ILE A 56 3.90 -7.02 10.69
C ILE A 56 2.40 -7.15 10.94
N LEU A 57 1.91 -8.38 11.17
CA LEU A 57 0.50 -8.64 11.46
C LEU A 57 0.03 -7.98 12.77
N GLU A 58 0.85 -8.00 13.82
CA GLU A 58 0.52 -7.32 15.09
C GLU A 58 0.30 -5.81 14.88
N VAL A 59 1.20 -5.14 14.15
CA VAL A 59 1.04 -3.71 13.82
C VAL A 59 -0.17 -3.48 12.93
N ARG A 60 -0.35 -4.32 11.91
CA ARG A 60 -1.48 -4.23 10.98
C ARG A 60 -2.81 -4.35 11.69
N VAL A 61 -2.96 -5.30 12.63
CA VAL A 61 -4.20 -5.45 13.43
C VAL A 61 -4.53 -4.16 14.17
N GLY A 62 -3.54 -3.46 14.71
CA GLY A 62 -3.74 -2.16 15.36
C GLY A 62 -4.25 -1.09 14.40
N LEU A 63 -3.63 -0.98 13.23
CA LEU A 63 -4.01 -0.01 12.19
C LEU A 63 -5.39 -0.31 11.60
N ASP A 64 -5.65 -1.56 11.24
CA ASP A 64 -6.93 -2.01 10.67
C ASP A 64 -8.09 -1.79 11.66
N THR A 65 -7.86 -2.08 12.95
CA THR A 65 -8.85 -1.83 14.01
C THR A 65 -9.17 -0.35 14.13
N GLN A 66 -8.17 0.52 14.11
CA GLN A 66 -8.39 1.96 14.17
C GLN A 66 -9.08 2.48 12.90
N ALA A 67 -8.68 1.99 11.72
CA ALA A 67 -9.31 2.33 10.45
C ALA A 67 -10.80 1.96 10.46
N ALA A 68 -11.15 0.74 10.86
CA ALA A 68 -12.52 0.27 10.97
C ALA A 68 -13.36 1.10 11.96
N ARG A 69 -12.77 1.46 13.11
CA ARG A 69 -13.44 2.29 14.12
C ARG A 69 -13.75 3.70 13.62
N LEU A 70 -12.86 4.29 12.81
CA LEU A 70 -13.07 5.58 12.19
C LEU A 70 -14.04 5.47 11.00
N ALA A 71 -13.91 4.44 10.16
CA ALA A 71 -14.82 4.19 9.05
C ALA A 71 -16.28 4.03 9.54
N ALA A 72 -16.50 3.38 10.68
CA ALA A 72 -17.83 3.27 11.30
C ALA A 72 -18.49 4.62 11.63
N ARG A 73 -17.72 5.72 11.66
CA ARG A 73 -18.20 7.09 11.93
C ARG A 73 -18.29 7.95 10.68
N HIS A 74 -17.46 7.65 9.67
CA HIS A 74 -17.23 8.53 8.53
C HIS A 74 -17.65 7.93 7.20
N ALA A 75 -17.83 6.60 7.11
CA ALA A 75 -18.21 5.93 5.87
C ALA A 75 -19.54 6.45 5.35
N THR A 76 -19.57 6.72 4.06
CA THR A 76 -20.79 7.06 3.34
C THR A 76 -21.61 5.79 3.03
N ALA A 77 -22.88 5.96 2.67
CA ALA A 77 -23.69 4.84 2.19
C ALA A 77 -23.08 4.15 0.95
N GLY A 78 -22.40 4.93 0.10
CA GLY A 78 -21.66 4.38 -1.05
C GLY A 78 -20.47 3.52 -0.64
N ASP A 79 -19.69 3.94 0.36
CA ASP A 79 -18.58 3.14 0.89
C ASP A 79 -19.08 1.81 1.47
N ILE A 80 -20.18 1.85 2.23
CA ILE A 80 -20.78 0.64 2.82
C ILE A 80 -21.26 -0.32 1.72
N ALA A 81 -21.93 0.19 0.68
CA ALA A 81 -22.36 -0.63 -0.45
C ALA A 81 -21.17 -1.30 -1.15
N ALA A 82 -20.10 -0.55 -1.44
CA ALA A 82 -18.89 -1.07 -2.05
C ALA A 82 -18.18 -2.10 -1.15
N MET A 83 -18.15 -1.92 0.16
CA MET A 83 -17.64 -2.92 1.10
C MET A 83 -18.42 -4.24 1.02
N HIS A 84 -19.76 -4.18 0.92
CA HIS A 84 -20.57 -5.37 0.74
C HIS A 84 -20.30 -6.09 -0.57
N GLU A 85 -20.09 -5.36 -1.68
CA GLU A 85 -19.72 -5.93 -2.97
C GLU A 85 -18.37 -6.67 -2.91
N LEU A 86 -17.36 -6.06 -2.27
CA LEU A 86 -16.04 -6.68 -2.09
C LEU A 86 -16.10 -7.94 -1.23
N LEU A 87 -16.87 -7.93 -0.14
CA LEU A 87 -17.09 -9.11 0.69
C LEU A 87 -17.81 -10.23 -0.08
N ALA A 88 -18.78 -9.89 -0.94
CA ALA A 88 -19.47 -10.85 -1.80
C ALA A 88 -18.50 -11.45 -2.84
N ALA A 89 -17.69 -10.60 -3.50
CA ALA A 89 -16.68 -11.04 -4.46
C ALA A 89 -15.64 -11.97 -3.81
N ARG A 90 -15.15 -11.60 -2.62
CA ARG A 90 -14.23 -12.41 -1.83
C ARG A 90 -14.81 -13.79 -1.51
N ARG A 91 -16.08 -13.85 -1.13
CA ARG A 91 -16.77 -15.13 -0.85
C ARG A 91 -16.92 -15.99 -2.10
N VAL A 92 -17.30 -15.40 -3.23
CA VAL A 92 -17.40 -16.11 -4.51
C VAL A 92 -16.04 -16.69 -4.93
N ALA A 93 -14.99 -15.90 -4.86
CA ALA A 93 -13.63 -16.32 -5.19
C ALA A 93 -13.14 -17.47 -4.29
N TRP A 94 -13.47 -17.44 -3.00
CA TRP A 94 -13.12 -18.50 -2.05
C TRP A 94 -13.78 -19.85 -2.45
N PHE A 95 -15.07 -19.86 -2.75
CA PHE A 95 -15.75 -21.08 -3.14
C PHE A 95 -15.37 -21.57 -4.55
N ALA A 96 -14.85 -20.68 -5.39
CA ALA A 96 -14.30 -21.03 -6.71
C ALA A 96 -12.83 -21.48 -6.64
N GLU A 97 -12.21 -21.48 -5.46
CA GLU A 97 -10.78 -21.76 -5.24
C GLU A 97 -9.85 -20.81 -6.03
N ASP A 98 -10.38 -19.63 -6.45
CA ASP A 98 -9.57 -18.57 -7.07
C ASP A 98 -8.92 -17.70 -5.99
N TYR A 99 -7.81 -18.20 -5.45
CA TYR A 99 -7.06 -17.51 -4.40
C TYR A 99 -6.51 -16.15 -4.84
N SER A 100 -6.26 -15.97 -6.13
CA SER A 100 -5.80 -14.70 -6.70
C SER A 100 -6.92 -13.64 -6.66
N ALA A 101 -8.13 -14.00 -7.10
CA ALA A 101 -9.28 -13.11 -6.99
C ALA A 101 -9.68 -12.86 -5.53
N TRP A 102 -9.58 -13.88 -4.68
CA TRP A 102 -9.82 -13.74 -3.24
C TRP A 102 -8.87 -12.72 -2.61
N ALA A 103 -7.56 -12.84 -2.85
CA ALA A 103 -6.56 -11.93 -2.29
C ALA A 103 -6.74 -10.48 -2.78
N ARG A 104 -7.11 -10.28 -4.06
CA ARG A 104 -7.44 -8.95 -4.58
C ARG A 104 -8.64 -8.34 -3.88
N ALA A 105 -9.74 -9.08 -3.77
CA ALA A 105 -10.96 -8.60 -3.11
C ALA A 105 -10.73 -8.31 -1.61
N ASP A 106 -9.92 -9.12 -0.94
CA ASP A 106 -9.50 -8.91 0.45
C ASP A 106 -8.68 -7.62 0.60
N TRP A 107 -7.68 -7.42 -0.26
CA TRP A 107 -6.88 -6.21 -0.28
C TRP A 107 -7.74 -4.97 -0.54
N ASP A 108 -8.57 -4.99 -1.57
CA ASP A 108 -9.44 -3.86 -1.94
C ASP A 108 -10.41 -3.51 -0.81
N PHE A 109 -10.91 -4.51 -0.07
CA PHE A 109 -11.75 -4.30 1.11
C PHE A 109 -10.98 -3.52 2.21
N HIS A 110 -9.78 -3.94 2.56
CA HIS A 110 -8.97 -3.25 3.58
C HIS A 110 -8.61 -1.82 3.16
N VAL A 111 -8.24 -1.62 1.90
CA VAL A 111 -7.98 -0.29 1.33
C VAL A 111 -9.22 0.60 1.41
N LEU A 112 -10.40 0.06 1.09
CA LEU A 112 -11.65 0.81 1.17
C LEU A 112 -12.00 1.20 2.61
N VAL A 113 -11.81 0.30 3.59
CA VAL A 113 -11.98 0.61 5.02
C VAL A 113 -11.05 1.72 5.46
N ALA A 114 -9.78 1.67 5.06
CA ALA A 114 -8.79 2.70 5.36
C ALA A 114 -9.20 4.05 4.75
N ARG A 115 -9.66 4.10 3.50
CA ARG A 115 -10.20 5.31 2.86
C ARG A 115 -11.42 5.87 3.58
N ALA A 116 -12.38 5.00 3.90
CA ALA A 116 -13.61 5.38 4.59
C ALA A 116 -13.37 5.88 6.02
N SER A 117 -12.19 5.63 6.59
CA SER A 117 -11.77 6.17 7.89
C SER A 117 -11.66 7.70 7.90
N ALA A 118 -11.57 8.34 6.74
CA ALA A 118 -11.30 9.78 6.54
C ALA A 118 -9.96 10.24 7.17
N ASN A 119 -9.05 9.31 7.46
CA ASN A 119 -7.70 9.61 7.93
C ASN A 119 -6.69 9.30 6.81
N PRO A 120 -6.07 10.33 6.18
CA PRO A 120 -5.17 10.12 5.05
C PRO A 120 -3.95 9.26 5.39
N LEU A 121 -3.47 9.28 6.63
CA LEU A 121 -2.32 8.46 7.05
C LEU A 121 -2.63 6.96 7.15
N LEU A 122 -3.90 6.59 7.30
CA LEU A 122 -4.32 5.18 7.30
C LEU A 122 -4.54 4.64 5.89
N HIS A 123 -4.65 5.54 4.90
CA HIS A 123 -4.89 5.19 3.51
C HIS A 123 -3.60 5.14 2.68
N GLU A 124 -2.53 5.77 3.13
CA GLU A 124 -1.20 5.72 2.46
C GLU A 124 -0.52 4.36 2.59
#